data_6d5ea485ef79bb0728dcf56a2d86dea5
#
_entry.id   6d5ea485ef79bb0728dcf56a2d86dea5
#
_cell.length_a   1.000
_cell.length_b   1.000
_cell.length_c   1.000
_cell.angle_alpha   90.00
_cell.angle_beta   90.00
_cell.angle_gamma   90.00
#
_symmetry.space_group_name_H-M   'P 1'
#
loop_
_entity.id
_entity.type
_entity.pdbx_description
1 polymer ?
#
loop_
_entity_poly.entity_id
_entity_poly.type
_entity_poly.pdbx_seq_one_letter_code
_entity_poly.pdbx_strand_id
1 'polypeptide(L)'
;LRQHRVVPLAIAARSRSTRLPQVPKLTELGYPIVFAPWYGLLVPAQTPDAVVEAFNRELNAAIGASVVNHVLLAAGVRPEPGTPARLREAMQDEVTLFRVQSRALDARNSAPARKP
;
A
#
# COMPACT_ATOMS: atom_id res chain seq x y z
N LEU A 1 3.08 20.03 -5.65
CA LEU A 1 1.83 20.70 -6.06
C LEU A 1 1.83 22.22 -5.78
N ARG A 2 2.64 22.72 -4.83
CA ARG A 2 2.66 24.14 -4.46
C ARG A 2 3.10 25.10 -5.59
N GLN A 3 3.70 24.57 -6.67
CA GLN A 3 4.19 25.38 -7.80
C GLN A 3 3.35 25.24 -9.08
N HIS A 4 2.16 24.65 -9.01
CA HIS A 4 1.26 24.43 -10.17
C HIS A 4 1.92 23.73 -11.38
N ARG A 5 3.03 23.01 -11.16
CA ARG A 5 3.78 22.32 -12.22
C ARG A 5 3.12 21.01 -12.66
N VAL A 6 2.23 20.46 -11.84
CA VAL A 6 1.52 19.21 -12.10
C VAL A 6 0.09 19.31 -11.56
N VAL A 7 -0.83 18.65 -12.25
CA VAL A 7 -2.22 18.53 -11.84
C VAL A 7 -2.49 17.05 -11.52
N PRO A 8 -2.91 16.71 -10.28
CA PRO A 8 -3.28 15.35 -9.94
C PRO A 8 -4.62 15.00 -10.60
N LEU A 9 -4.68 13.92 -11.36
CA LEU A 9 -5.88 13.48 -12.08
C LEU A 9 -6.70 12.47 -11.29
N ALA A 10 -6.04 11.53 -10.61
CA ALA A 10 -6.67 10.50 -9.80
C ALA A 10 -5.70 9.90 -8.80
N ILE A 11 -6.24 9.18 -7.82
CA ILE A 11 -5.47 8.46 -6.79
C ILE A 11 -5.80 6.97 -6.84
N ALA A 12 -4.77 6.12 -6.86
CA ALA A 12 -4.90 4.68 -6.77
C ALA A 12 -4.93 4.25 -5.28
N ALA A 13 -5.98 4.58 -4.54
CA ALA A 13 -6.09 4.29 -3.12
C ALA A 13 -7.49 3.78 -2.74
N ARG A 14 -7.61 3.12 -1.58
CA ARG A 14 -8.90 2.66 -1.02
C ARG A 14 -9.80 3.83 -0.60
N SER A 15 -9.20 4.92 -0.12
CA SER A 15 -9.91 6.14 0.31
C SER A 15 -9.32 7.38 -0.33
N ARG A 16 -10.11 8.46 -0.43
CA ARG A 16 -9.60 9.76 -0.91
C ARG A 16 -8.51 10.29 0.03
N SER A 17 -7.57 11.04 -0.53
CA SER A 17 -6.55 11.71 0.26
C SER A 17 -7.15 12.87 1.06
N THR A 18 -6.84 12.94 2.35
CA THR A 18 -7.22 14.10 3.18
C THR A 18 -6.48 15.38 2.77
N ARG A 19 -5.33 15.26 2.10
CA ARG A 19 -4.56 16.39 1.58
C ARG A 19 -5.05 16.89 0.21
N LEU A 20 -5.76 16.04 -0.54
CA LEU A 20 -6.28 16.31 -1.88
C LEU A 20 -7.70 15.76 -2.02
N PRO A 21 -8.66 16.24 -1.22
CA PRO A 21 -10.01 15.68 -1.15
C PRO A 21 -10.79 15.82 -2.48
N GLN A 22 -10.41 16.80 -3.30
CA GLN A 22 -11.00 17.05 -4.62
C GLN A 22 -10.53 16.05 -5.69
N VAL A 23 -9.42 15.31 -5.47
CA VAL A 23 -8.90 14.37 -6.45
C VAL A 23 -9.63 13.03 -6.32
N PRO A 24 -10.31 12.55 -7.37
CA PRO A 24 -11.05 11.31 -7.33
C PRO A 24 -10.14 10.09 -7.20
N LYS A 25 -10.70 8.99 -6.72
CA LYS A 25 -10.02 7.67 -6.79
C LYS A 25 -10.18 7.09 -8.19
N LEU A 26 -9.24 6.24 -8.61
CA LEU A 26 -9.36 5.49 -9.86
C LEU A 26 -10.64 4.65 -9.89
N THR A 27 -11.04 4.08 -8.76
CA THR A 27 -12.29 3.31 -8.65
C THR A 27 -13.55 4.13 -8.90
N GLU A 28 -13.55 5.42 -8.57
CA GLU A 28 -14.65 6.34 -8.86
C GLU A 28 -14.75 6.71 -10.34
N LEU A 29 -13.63 6.57 -11.06
CA LEU A 29 -13.54 6.77 -12.52
C LEU A 29 -13.75 5.49 -13.34
N GLY A 30 -14.19 4.40 -12.69
CA GLY A 30 -14.44 3.12 -13.35
C GLY A 30 -13.22 2.22 -13.54
N TYR A 31 -12.07 2.60 -12.99
CA TYR A 31 -10.86 1.77 -13.02
C TYR A 31 -10.73 0.99 -11.69
N PRO A 32 -10.87 -0.34 -11.67
CA PRO A 32 -10.80 -1.14 -10.43
C PRO A 32 -9.34 -1.34 -9.96
N ILE A 33 -8.60 -0.23 -9.89
CA ILE A 33 -7.19 -0.23 -9.51
C ILE A 33 -7.07 0.41 -8.13
N VAL A 34 -6.56 -0.36 -7.18
CA VAL A 34 -6.17 0.12 -5.85
C VAL A 34 -4.72 -0.27 -5.65
N PHE A 35 -3.88 0.71 -5.38
CA PHE A 35 -2.49 0.50 -5.02
C PHE A 35 -2.20 1.30 -3.76
N ALA A 36 -1.89 0.61 -2.68
CA ALA A 36 -1.55 1.21 -1.39
C ALA A 36 -0.19 0.65 -0.96
N PRO A 37 0.91 1.33 -1.29
CA PRO A 37 2.23 0.89 -0.84
C PRO A 37 2.28 0.86 0.69
N TRP A 38 2.89 -0.17 1.23
CA TRP A 38 3.09 -0.34 2.66
C TRP A 38 4.58 -0.57 2.96
N TYR A 39 4.95 -0.30 4.19
CA TYR A 39 6.28 -0.55 4.72
C TYR A 39 6.15 -1.52 5.89
N GLY A 40 7.01 -2.51 5.94
CA GLY A 40 7.03 -3.49 7.03
C GLY A 40 8.46 -3.86 7.40
N LEU A 41 8.64 -4.34 8.63
CA LEU A 41 9.90 -4.92 9.09
C LEU A 41 9.79 -6.45 9.04
N LEU A 42 10.81 -7.07 8.51
CA LEU A 42 10.91 -8.52 8.41
C LEU A 42 12.12 -9.01 9.20
N VAL A 43 11.99 -10.20 9.74
CA VAL A 43 13.06 -10.89 10.46
C VAL A 43 13.39 -12.22 9.75
N PRO A 44 14.57 -12.81 9.95
CA PRO A 44 14.89 -14.13 9.40
C PRO A 44 13.84 -15.19 9.78
N ALA A 45 13.59 -16.14 8.86
CA ALA A 45 12.52 -17.13 9.04
C ALA A 45 12.72 -18.06 10.28
N GLN A 46 13.94 -18.18 10.76
CA GLN A 46 14.27 -18.99 11.95
C GLN A 46 14.25 -18.20 13.26
N THR A 47 13.78 -16.95 13.26
CA THR A 47 13.65 -16.16 14.49
C THR A 47 12.59 -16.79 15.38
N PRO A 48 12.88 -17.08 16.65
CA PRO A 48 11.90 -17.63 17.57
C PRO A 48 10.66 -16.73 17.72
N ASP A 49 9.47 -17.32 17.80
CA ASP A 49 8.20 -16.59 17.89
C ASP A 49 8.17 -15.59 19.05
N ALA A 50 8.70 -15.95 20.21
CA ALA A 50 8.78 -15.06 21.37
C ALA A 50 9.57 -13.77 21.08
N VAL A 51 10.61 -13.84 20.25
CA VAL A 51 11.39 -12.68 19.82
C VAL A 51 10.59 -11.84 18.83
N VAL A 52 9.89 -12.49 17.89
CA VAL A 52 9.02 -11.80 16.91
C VAL A 52 7.91 -11.05 17.64
N GLU A 53 7.26 -11.68 18.61
CA GLU A 53 6.19 -11.07 19.39
C GLU A 53 6.69 -9.89 20.25
N ALA A 54 7.83 -10.05 20.91
CA ALA A 54 8.45 -8.98 21.68
C ALA A 54 8.78 -7.78 20.78
N PHE A 55 9.42 -8.03 19.64
CA PHE A 55 9.75 -7.00 18.67
C PHE A 55 8.49 -6.29 18.12
N ASN A 56 7.45 -7.05 17.77
CA ASN A 56 6.20 -6.50 17.28
C ASN A 56 5.52 -5.59 18.30
N ARG A 57 5.52 -5.97 19.57
CA ARG A 57 4.98 -5.15 20.66
C ARG A 57 5.70 -3.82 20.77
N GLU A 58 7.04 -3.84 20.78
CA GLU A 58 7.85 -2.62 20.87
C GLU A 58 7.69 -1.74 19.62
N LEU A 59 7.63 -2.35 18.44
CA LEU A 59 7.36 -1.63 17.19
C LEU A 59 6.00 -0.94 17.19
N ASN A 60 4.94 -1.64 17.62
CA ASN A 60 3.60 -1.06 17.73
C ASN A 60 3.56 0.10 18.74
N ALA A 61 4.26 -0.02 19.87
CA ALA A 61 4.40 1.06 20.83
C ALA A 61 5.12 2.27 20.24
N ALA A 62 6.23 2.04 19.52
CA ALA A 62 6.98 3.09 18.85
C ALA A 62 6.15 3.81 17.76
N ILE A 63 5.43 3.07 16.93
CA ILE A 63 4.54 3.63 15.89
C ILE A 63 3.41 4.45 16.53
N GLY A 64 2.90 4.03 17.69
CA GLY A 64 1.87 4.74 18.45
C GLY A 64 2.37 6.01 19.15
N ALA A 65 3.67 6.17 19.33
CA ALA A 65 4.23 7.35 19.97
C ALA A 65 3.98 8.61 19.12
N SER A 66 3.52 9.69 19.76
CA SER A 66 3.07 10.91 19.08
C SER A 66 4.13 11.52 18.15
N VAL A 67 5.39 11.49 18.54
CA VAL A 67 6.52 12.02 17.75
C VAL A 67 6.71 11.22 16.47
N VAL A 68 6.74 9.88 16.56
CA VAL A 68 6.91 8.99 15.41
C VAL A 68 5.70 9.07 14.48
N ASN A 69 4.50 9.06 15.06
CA ASN A 69 3.26 9.19 14.32
C ASN A 69 3.21 10.50 13.50
N HIS A 70 3.58 11.61 14.10
CA HIS A 70 3.63 12.90 13.42
C HIS A 70 4.62 12.91 12.25
N VAL A 71 5.81 12.36 12.43
CA VAL A 71 6.83 12.26 11.38
C VAL A 71 6.34 11.40 10.21
N LEU A 72 5.75 10.24 10.49
CA LEU A 72 5.21 9.34 9.47
C LEU A 72 4.08 10.01 8.67
N LEU A 73 3.13 10.65 9.35
CA LEU A 73 2.04 11.37 8.70
C LEU A 73 2.56 12.56 7.86
N ALA A 74 3.58 13.27 8.32
CA ALA A 74 4.22 14.34 7.55
C ALA A 74 4.88 13.80 6.28
N ALA A 75 5.47 12.62 6.33
CA ALA A 75 6.03 11.90 5.19
C ALA A 75 4.95 11.30 4.24
N GLY A 76 3.67 11.35 4.62
CA GLY A 76 2.58 10.76 3.85
C GLY A 76 2.37 9.27 4.13
N VAL A 77 3.01 8.73 5.14
CA VAL A 77 2.86 7.35 5.60
C VAL A 77 1.83 7.33 6.72
N ARG A 78 0.80 6.51 6.59
CA ARG A 78 -0.18 6.28 7.65
C ARG A 78 0.34 5.18 8.57
N PRO A 79 0.57 5.46 9.87
CA PRO A 79 0.92 4.42 10.83
C PRO A 79 -0.23 3.44 10.98
N GLU A 80 0.06 2.16 10.90
CA GLU A 80 -0.93 1.09 11.07
C GLU A 80 -0.32 0.00 11.95
N PRO A 81 -0.51 0.07 13.28
CA PRO A 81 -0.12 -1.01 14.19
C PRO A 81 -0.81 -2.31 13.81
N GLY A 82 -0.10 -3.43 13.94
CA GLY A 82 -0.67 -4.72 13.56
C GLY A 82 0.09 -5.90 14.14
N THR A 83 -0.39 -7.09 13.84
CA THR A 83 0.25 -8.35 14.24
C THR A 83 1.13 -8.89 13.11
N PRO A 84 2.11 -9.78 13.40
CA PRO A 84 2.88 -10.48 12.38
C PRO A 84 2.00 -11.29 11.42
N ALA A 85 0.90 -11.88 11.92
CA ALA A 85 -0.07 -12.61 11.11
C ALA A 85 -0.75 -11.70 10.08
N ARG A 86 -1.18 -10.50 10.49
CA ARG A 86 -1.83 -9.54 9.60
C ARG A 86 -0.89 -9.06 8.48
N LEU A 87 0.39 -8.86 8.77
CA LEU A 87 1.37 -8.52 7.74
C LEU A 87 1.54 -9.67 6.75
N ARG A 88 1.61 -10.92 7.25
CA ARG A 88 1.71 -12.11 6.39
C ARG A 88 0.52 -12.24 5.45
N GLU A 89 -0.71 -12.04 5.95
CA GLU A 89 -1.93 -12.04 5.14
C GLU A 89 -1.88 -10.96 4.05
N ALA A 90 -1.53 -9.73 4.42
CA ALA A 90 -1.42 -8.63 3.48
C ALA A 90 -0.41 -8.91 2.35
N MET A 91 0.74 -9.52 2.68
CA MET A 91 1.74 -9.95 1.69
C MET A 91 1.20 -11.02 0.75
N GLN A 92 0.47 -12.01 1.27
CA GLN A 92 -0.12 -13.10 0.47
C GLN A 92 -1.20 -12.57 -0.48
N ASP A 93 -2.05 -11.67 0.01
CA ASP A 93 -3.10 -11.02 -0.79
C ASP A 93 -2.48 -10.21 -1.93
N GLU A 94 -1.42 -9.46 -1.64
CA GLU A 94 -0.76 -8.64 -2.64
C GLU A 94 -0.06 -9.49 -3.71
N VAL A 95 0.64 -10.56 -3.32
CA VAL A 95 1.23 -11.51 -4.27
C VAL A 95 0.16 -12.12 -5.17
N THR A 96 -0.99 -12.46 -4.61
CA THR A 96 -2.11 -13.01 -5.38
C THR A 96 -2.67 -11.98 -6.36
N LEU A 97 -2.86 -10.74 -5.91
CA LEU A 97 -3.32 -9.64 -6.73
C LEU A 97 -2.37 -9.37 -7.92
N PHE A 98 -1.07 -9.29 -7.67
CA PHE A 98 -0.08 -9.07 -8.72
C PHE A 98 -0.02 -10.22 -9.73
N ARG A 99 -0.16 -11.46 -9.29
CA ARG A 99 -0.24 -12.62 -10.19
C ARG A 99 -1.43 -12.54 -11.14
N VAL A 100 -2.59 -12.12 -10.63
CA VAL A 100 -3.79 -11.94 -11.46
C VAL A 100 -3.60 -10.79 -12.45
N GLN A 101 -3.07 -9.67 -12.00
CA GLN A 101 -2.83 -8.51 -12.84
C GLN A 101 -1.80 -8.78 -13.94
N SER A 102 -0.69 -9.44 -13.64
CA SER A 102 0.34 -9.78 -14.64
C SER A 102 -0.23 -10.69 -15.72
N ARG A 103 -1.00 -11.72 -15.36
CA ARG A 103 -1.66 -12.61 -16.35
C ARG A 103 -2.64 -11.84 -17.26
N ALA A 104 -3.38 -10.89 -16.70
CA ALA A 104 -4.30 -10.07 -17.49
C ALA A 104 -3.57 -9.15 -18.47
N LEU A 105 -2.41 -8.62 -18.08
CA LEU A 105 -1.55 -7.82 -18.95
C LEU A 105 -0.93 -8.67 -20.07
N ASP A 106 -0.43 -9.85 -19.74
CA ASP A 106 0.15 -10.78 -20.72
C ASP A 106 -0.89 -11.21 -21.78
N ALA A 107 -2.11 -11.52 -21.33
CA ALA A 107 -3.21 -11.85 -22.24
C ALA A 107 -3.58 -10.70 -23.19
N ARG A 108 -3.54 -9.45 -22.72
CA ARG A 108 -3.79 -8.27 -23.56
C ARG A 108 -2.66 -8.01 -24.56
N ASN A 109 -1.41 -8.21 -24.14
CA ASN A 109 -0.25 -8.01 -25.00
C ASN A 109 -0.11 -9.13 -26.05
N SER A 110 -0.64 -10.32 -25.76
CA SER A 110 -0.66 -11.47 -26.67
C SER A 110 -1.83 -11.45 -27.66
N ALA A 111 -2.81 -10.56 -27.49
CA ALA A 111 -3.91 -10.40 -28.42
C ALA A 111 -3.42 -9.74 -29.73
N PRO A 112 -3.76 -10.29 -30.92
CA PRO A 112 -3.36 -9.68 -32.18
C PRO A 112 -3.91 -8.26 -32.26
N ALA A 113 -3.06 -7.32 -32.68
CA ALA A 113 -3.45 -5.92 -32.88
C ALA A 113 -4.69 -5.87 -33.77
N ARG A 114 -5.79 -5.30 -33.28
CA ARG A 114 -6.95 -4.99 -34.13
C ARG A 114 -6.44 -4.08 -35.25
N LYS A 115 -6.39 -4.60 -36.47
CA LYS A 115 -6.17 -3.78 -37.66
C LYS A 115 -7.29 -2.74 -37.74
N PRO A 116 -6.94 -1.50 -38.14
CA PRO A 116 -7.91 -0.42 -38.32
C PRO A 116 -8.94 -0.74 -39.38
#